data_f6dad478c3013555a6b7b995cfaf06ca
#
_entry.id   f6dad478c3013555a6b7b995cfaf06ca
#
_cell.length_a   1.000
_cell.length_b   1.000
_cell.length_c   1.000
_cell.angle_alpha   90.00
_cell.angle_beta   90.00
_cell.angle_gamma   90.00
#
_symmetry.space_group_name_H-M   'P 1'
#
loop_
_entity.id
_entity.type
_entity.pdbx_description
1 polymer ?
#
loop_
_entity_poly.entity_id
_entity_poly.type
_entity_poly.pdbx_seq_one_letter_code
_entity_poly.pdbx_strand_id
1 'polypeptide(L)'
;RPPPIYKLFPSTTLFRSGIRGLIVYDEGLLWVLKEARAMGELPAEMKFKNSAHNGQGNPASFKLLEDLGADSINPVRDLSIPMLAALRQTVNVPLDLHTDNPPGSGGFIRVYEAPEMVRCCAPVYLKTGNSCVSGHGQLTTASNGIDMARQAHIVLEMVNRYYPEAIQLKAGEAEPQIAD
;
A
#
# COMPACT_ATOMS: atom_id res chain seq x y z
N ARG A 1 15.31 -8.48 -25.88
CA ARG A 1 15.96 -7.54 -24.94
C ARG A 1 14.96 -6.44 -24.65
N PRO A 2 14.66 -6.13 -23.37
CA PRO A 2 13.86 -4.96 -23.03
C PRO A 2 14.56 -3.68 -23.56
N PRO A 3 13.79 -2.63 -23.89
CA PRO A 3 14.38 -1.41 -24.42
C PRO A 3 15.32 -0.76 -23.38
N PRO A 4 16.31 0.03 -23.81
CA PRO A 4 17.35 0.60 -22.92
C PRO A 4 16.80 1.76 -22.03
N ILE A 5 15.61 1.59 -21.49
CA ILE A 5 14.92 2.54 -20.57
C ILE A 5 15.69 2.69 -19.25
N TYR A 6 16.54 1.72 -18.93
CA TYR A 6 17.31 1.67 -17.67
C TYR A 6 18.32 2.82 -17.51
N LYS A 7 18.73 3.47 -18.60
CA LYS A 7 19.64 4.61 -18.52
C LYS A 7 18.97 5.91 -18.04
N LEU A 8 17.64 5.92 -17.95
CA LEU A 8 16.87 7.10 -17.49
C LEU A 8 16.77 7.21 -15.96
N PHE A 9 17.06 6.15 -15.24
CA PHE A 9 17.11 6.20 -13.79
C PHE A 9 18.56 6.32 -13.32
N PRO A 10 18.93 7.39 -12.59
CA PRO A 10 20.17 7.44 -11.85
C PRO A 10 20.07 6.47 -10.66
N SER A 11 19.97 5.17 -10.97
CA SER A 11 19.73 4.08 -10.03
C SER A 11 20.68 4.10 -8.83
N THR A 12 21.94 4.44 -9.06
CA THR A 12 22.95 4.45 -8.01
C THR A 12 22.75 5.53 -6.95
N THR A 13 22.20 6.70 -7.29
CA THR A 13 22.03 7.81 -6.32
C THR A 13 20.86 7.58 -5.39
N LEU A 14 19.70 7.14 -5.92
CA LEU A 14 18.50 6.84 -5.11
C LEU A 14 18.76 5.71 -4.11
N PHE A 15 19.45 4.65 -4.52
CA PHE A 15 19.73 3.51 -3.64
C PHE A 15 20.82 3.78 -2.61
N ARG A 16 21.82 4.59 -2.96
CA ARG A 16 22.82 5.08 -1.99
C ARG A 16 22.21 5.96 -0.90
N SER A 17 21.05 6.60 -1.15
CA SER A 17 20.33 7.39 -0.14
C SER A 17 19.55 6.53 0.87
N GLY A 18 19.56 5.20 0.73
CA GLY A 18 18.88 4.29 1.65
C GLY A 18 17.42 3.99 1.32
N ILE A 19 16.92 4.42 0.16
CA ILE A 19 15.56 4.07 -0.31
C ILE A 19 15.45 2.55 -0.47
N ARG A 20 14.39 1.96 0.05
CA ARG A 20 14.11 0.52 0.02
C ARG A 20 12.80 0.17 -0.67
N GLY A 21 12.00 1.17 -1.08
CA GLY A 21 10.75 0.95 -1.77
C GLY A 21 10.34 2.10 -2.65
N LEU A 22 9.55 1.81 -3.66
CA LEU A 22 8.97 2.79 -4.59
C LEU A 22 7.46 2.61 -4.65
N ILE A 23 6.73 3.73 -4.69
CA ILE A 23 5.30 3.72 -5.01
C ILE A 23 5.18 3.91 -6.52
N VAL A 24 4.50 2.98 -7.17
CA VAL A 24 4.34 2.91 -8.62
C VAL A 24 2.85 2.95 -8.96
N TYR A 25 2.45 3.70 -9.97
CA TYR A 25 1.06 3.78 -10.46
C TYR A 25 0.97 3.67 -11.99
N ASP A 26 1.93 2.94 -12.57
CA ASP A 26 2.00 2.64 -14.00
C ASP A 26 2.47 1.18 -14.17
N GLU A 27 1.69 0.37 -14.87
CA GLU A 27 1.95 -1.06 -15.04
C GLU A 27 3.21 -1.31 -15.86
N GLY A 28 3.48 -0.47 -16.87
CA GLY A 28 4.68 -0.58 -17.68
C GLY A 28 5.95 -0.31 -16.85
N LEU A 29 5.91 0.72 -16.00
CA LEU A 29 6.99 0.99 -15.06
C LEU A 29 7.18 -0.15 -14.06
N LEU A 30 6.09 -0.70 -13.52
CA LEU A 30 6.14 -1.81 -12.57
C LEU A 30 6.83 -3.03 -13.20
N TRP A 31 6.46 -3.36 -14.44
CA TRP A 31 7.12 -4.43 -15.20
C TRP A 31 8.61 -4.17 -15.42
N VAL A 32 9.00 -2.95 -15.84
CA VAL A 32 10.40 -2.58 -16.04
C VAL A 32 11.20 -2.70 -14.74
N LEU A 33 10.65 -2.26 -13.62
CA LEU A 33 11.29 -2.33 -12.31
C LEU A 33 11.46 -3.78 -11.84
N LYS A 34 10.47 -4.64 -12.09
CA LYS A 34 10.56 -6.09 -11.84
C LYS A 34 11.73 -6.70 -12.61
N GLU A 35 11.81 -6.43 -13.93
CA GLU A 35 12.89 -6.94 -14.78
C GLU A 35 14.26 -6.42 -14.33
N ALA A 36 14.39 -5.13 -14.01
CA ALA A 36 15.62 -4.54 -13.50
C ALA A 36 16.06 -5.17 -12.16
N ARG A 37 15.12 -5.49 -11.26
CA ARG A 37 15.40 -6.22 -10.02
C ARG A 37 15.86 -7.65 -10.31
N ALA A 38 15.22 -8.34 -11.22
CA ALA A 38 15.60 -9.70 -11.63
C ALA A 38 16.99 -9.77 -12.30
N MET A 39 17.37 -8.71 -13.01
CA MET A 39 18.71 -8.60 -13.62
C MET A 39 19.81 -8.13 -12.66
N GLY A 40 19.48 -7.85 -11.40
CA GLY A 40 20.43 -7.32 -10.42
C GLY A 40 20.80 -5.84 -10.62
N GLU A 41 20.08 -5.12 -11.45
CA GLU A 41 20.25 -3.66 -11.62
C GLU A 41 19.65 -2.86 -10.47
N LEU A 42 18.70 -3.46 -9.74
CA LEU A 42 18.13 -2.97 -8.50
C LEU A 42 18.41 -3.95 -7.35
N PRO A 43 18.50 -3.47 -6.09
CA PRO A 43 18.62 -4.34 -4.94
C PRO A 43 17.48 -5.37 -4.89
N ALA A 44 17.81 -6.63 -4.57
CA ALA A 44 16.83 -7.71 -4.50
C ALA A 44 15.71 -7.43 -3.46
N GLU A 45 16.06 -6.73 -2.39
CA GLU A 45 15.16 -6.35 -1.30
C GLU A 45 14.30 -5.11 -1.62
N MET A 46 14.46 -4.48 -2.79
CA MET A 46 13.67 -3.31 -3.19
C MET A 46 12.20 -3.68 -3.36
N LYS A 47 11.32 -2.98 -2.67
CA LYS A 47 9.87 -3.21 -2.70
C LYS A 47 9.16 -2.26 -3.67
N PHE A 48 8.20 -2.79 -4.43
CA PHE A 48 7.35 -2.01 -5.32
C PHE A 48 5.91 -2.06 -4.84
N LYS A 49 5.41 -0.92 -4.41
CA LYS A 49 4.05 -0.74 -3.94
C LYS A 49 3.20 -0.15 -5.06
N ASN A 50 2.15 -0.88 -5.49
CA ASN A 50 1.19 -0.33 -6.41
C ASN A 50 0.32 0.72 -5.74
N SER A 51 0.16 1.89 -6.36
CA SER A 51 -0.65 2.99 -5.84
C SER A 51 -2.13 2.84 -6.18
N ALA A 52 -3.02 3.32 -5.29
CA ALA A 52 -4.45 3.46 -5.56
C ALA A 52 -4.76 4.36 -6.78
N HIS A 53 -3.83 5.21 -7.19
CA HIS A 53 -3.97 6.05 -8.40
C HIS A 53 -3.92 5.24 -9.70
N ASN A 54 -3.47 3.98 -9.65
CA ASN A 54 -3.56 3.05 -10.77
C ASN A 54 -5.02 2.65 -11.07
N GLY A 55 -5.94 2.86 -10.12
CA GLY A 55 -7.38 2.70 -10.35
C GLY A 55 -7.88 1.26 -10.30
N GLN A 56 -7.08 0.31 -9.85
CA GLN A 56 -7.45 -1.10 -9.85
C GLN A 56 -8.33 -1.47 -8.66
N GLY A 57 -9.36 -2.30 -8.90
CA GLY A 57 -10.33 -2.66 -7.88
C GLY A 57 -11.07 -3.98 -8.16
N ASN A 58 -10.51 -4.87 -9.00
CA ASN A 58 -11.10 -6.18 -9.28
C ASN A 58 -10.05 -7.31 -9.22
N PRO A 59 -10.46 -8.57 -9.00
CA PRO A 59 -9.55 -9.69 -8.85
C PRO A 59 -8.57 -9.89 -10.00
N ALA A 60 -9.01 -9.76 -11.25
CA ALA A 60 -8.15 -9.98 -12.41
C ALA A 60 -7.03 -8.94 -12.50
N SER A 61 -7.34 -7.65 -12.25
CA SER A 61 -6.33 -6.60 -12.22
C SER A 61 -5.34 -6.78 -11.06
N PHE A 62 -5.80 -7.28 -9.92
CA PHE A 62 -4.93 -7.56 -8.77
C PHE A 62 -3.93 -8.67 -9.08
N LYS A 63 -4.40 -9.76 -9.68
CA LYS A 63 -3.52 -10.84 -10.14
C LYS A 63 -2.50 -10.34 -11.15
N LEU A 64 -2.91 -9.51 -12.10
CA LEU A 64 -2.01 -8.90 -13.05
C LEU A 64 -0.92 -8.05 -12.36
N LEU A 65 -1.29 -7.20 -11.39
CA LEU A 65 -0.32 -6.37 -10.66
C LEU A 65 0.70 -7.21 -9.87
N GLU A 66 0.25 -8.29 -9.22
CA GLU A 66 1.15 -9.24 -8.56
C GLU A 66 2.10 -9.88 -9.57
N ASP A 67 1.61 -10.36 -10.70
CA ASP A 67 2.40 -10.97 -11.77
C ASP A 67 3.39 -9.97 -12.41
N LEU A 68 3.04 -8.69 -12.44
CA LEU A 68 3.93 -7.59 -12.86
C LEU A 68 4.96 -7.19 -11.79
N GLY A 69 4.92 -7.79 -10.60
CA GLY A 69 5.95 -7.65 -9.57
C GLY A 69 5.63 -6.65 -8.47
N ALA A 70 4.36 -6.30 -8.24
CA ALA A 70 3.97 -5.56 -7.05
C ALA A 70 4.25 -6.38 -5.79
N ASP A 71 4.94 -5.80 -4.83
CA ASP A 71 5.18 -6.39 -3.50
C ASP A 71 4.09 -6.01 -2.48
N SER A 72 3.28 -5.00 -2.78
CA SER A 72 2.00 -4.70 -2.11
C SER A 72 1.07 -3.92 -3.04
N ILE A 73 -0.25 -4.06 -2.84
CA ILE A 73 -1.24 -3.46 -3.72
C ILE A 73 -2.22 -2.59 -2.93
N ASN A 74 -2.37 -1.35 -3.39
CA ASN A 74 -3.35 -0.42 -2.86
C ASN A 74 -4.52 -0.30 -3.84
N PRO A 75 -5.72 -0.85 -3.52
CA PRO A 75 -6.90 -0.75 -4.38
C PRO A 75 -7.45 0.67 -4.47
N VAL A 76 -8.41 0.87 -5.36
CA VAL A 76 -9.32 2.02 -5.26
C VAL A 76 -9.93 2.07 -3.87
N ARG A 77 -10.22 3.27 -3.36
CA ARG A 77 -10.34 3.53 -1.93
C ARG A 77 -11.71 3.20 -1.33
N ASP A 78 -12.74 3.07 -2.15
CA ASP A 78 -14.15 2.99 -1.75
C ASP A 78 -14.79 1.60 -1.88
N LEU A 79 -13.96 0.56 -1.99
CA LEU A 79 -14.45 -0.82 -2.06
C LEU A 79 -15.07 -1.28 -0.74
N SER A 80 -16.19 -1.99 -0.83
CA SER A 80 -16.83 -2.62 0.33
C SER A 80 -16.01 -3.79 0.89
N ILE A 81 -16.27 -4.19 2.12
CA ILE A 81 -15.58 -5.32 2.78
C ILE A 81 -15.66 -6.62 1.95
N PRO A 82 -16.83 -7.02 1.39
CA PRO A 82 -16.87 -8.22 0.53
C PRO A 82 -16.00 -8.11 -0.73
N MET A 83 -15.92 -6.91 -1.34
CA MET A 83 -15.03 -6.69 -2.48
C MET A 83 -13.56 -6.80 -2.08
N LEU A 84 -13.17 -6.23 -0.96
CA LEU A 84 -11.81 -6.34 -0.41
C LEU A 84 -11.45 -7.79 -0.09
N ALA A 85 -12.37 -8.57 0.49
CA ALA A 85 -12.17 -9.99 0.74
C ALA A 85 -11.95 -10.79 -0.56
N ALA A 86 -12.68 -10.47 -1.63
CA ALA A 86 -12.49 -11.09 -2.94
C ALA A 86 -11.10 -10.76 -3.54
N LEU A 87 -10.62 -9.53 -3.36
CA LEU A 87 -9.26 -9.14 -3.77
C LEU A 87 -8.20 -9.92 -2.99
N ARG A 88 -8.38 -10.07 -1.65
CA ARG A 88 -7.45 -10.82 -0.81
C ARG A 88 -7.29 -12.28 -1.26
N GLN A 89 -8.38 -12.92 -1.65
CA GLN A 89 -8.38 -14.32 -2.12
C GLN A 89 -7.63 -14.52 -3.45
N THR A 90 -7.31 -13.44 -4.15
CA THR A 90 -6.72 -13.51 -5.51
C THR A 90 -5.20 -13.37 -5.50
N VAL A 91 -4.63 -12.68 -4.51
CA VAL A 91 -3.20 -12.35 -4.46
C VAL A 91 -2.57 -12.77 -3.13
N ASN A 92 -1.26 -12.97 -3.12
CA ASN A 92 -0.49 -13.33 -1.92
C ASN A 92 0.28 -12.15 -1.32
N VAL A 93 0.39 -11.05 -2.05
CA VAL A 93 1.05 -9.85 -1.53
C VAL A 93 0.16 -9.08 -0.54
N PRO A 94 0.72 -8.34 0.43
CA PRO A 94 -0.03 -7.49 1.32
C PRO A 94 -0.90 -6.47 0.59
N LEU A 95 -2.05 -6.12 1.19
CA LEU A 95 -2.93 -5.05 0.73
C LEU A 95 -2.69 -3.77 1.54
N ASP A 96 -2.84 -2.62 0.88
CA ASP A 96 -2.77 -1.29 1.51
C ASP A 96 -4.15 -0.65 1.47
N LEU A 97 -4.86 -0.60 2.59
CA LEU A 97 -6.24 -0.16 2.63
C LEU A 97 -6.39 1.21 3.29
N HIS A 98 -7.12 2.10 2.65
CA HIS A 98 -7.45 3.40 3.21
C HIS A 98 -8.60 3.31 4.20
N THR A 99 -8.43 3.83 5.41
CA THR A 99 -9.50 4.01 6.39
C THR A 99 -10.16 5.39 6.28
N ASP A 100 -9.51 6.31 5.57
CA ASP A 100 -10.00 7.66 5.33
C ASP A 100 -9.42 8.26 4.05
N ASN A 101 -10.04 9.32 3.55
CA ASN A 101 -9.62 10.03 2.35
C ASN A 101 -9.84 11.54 2.53
N PRO A 102 -8.97 12.40 1.98
CA PRO A 102 -9.17 13.85 2.10
C PRO A 102 -10.41 14.31 1.34
N PRO A 103 -11.05 15.43 1.78
CA PRO A 103 -12.24 15.98 1.11
C PRO A 103 -12.05 16.20 -0.40
N GLY A 104 -10.89 16.68 -0.82
CA GLY A 104 -10.55 16.90 -2.24
C GLY A 104 -10.48 15.62 -3.08
N SER A 105 -10.60 14.44 -2.48
CA SER A 105 -10.54 13.13 -3.16
C SER A 105 -11.66 12.19 -2.69
N GLY A 106 -12.86 12.72 -2.42
CA GLY A 106 -14.02 11.94 -2.04
C GLY A 106 -14.40 11.97 -0.56
N GLY A 107 -13.51 12.35 0.35
CA GLY A 107 -13.84 12.74 1.72
C GLY A 107 -14.50 11.70 2.61
N PHE A 108 -14.21 10.42 2.47
CA PHE A 108 -14.78 9.40 3.34
C PHE A 108 -13.96 9.19 4.63
N ILE A 109 -14.64 8.72 5.68
CA ILE A 109 -14.06 8.21 6.92
C ILE A 109 -14.73 6.88 7.24
N ARG A 110 -13.94 5.79 7.32
CA ARG A 110 -14.42 4.43 7.54
C ARG A 110 -13.57 3.67 8.58
N VAL A 111 -13.09 4.38 9.57
CA VAL A 111 -12.23 3.80 10.63
C VAL A 111 -12.92 2.68 11.41
N TYR A 112 -14.26 2.69 11.46
CA TYR A 112 -15.07 1.65 12.09
C TYR A 112 -15.04 0.31 11.34
N GLU A 113 -14.62 0.29 10.07
CA GLU A 113 -14.43 -0.94 9.29
C GLU A 113 -13.01 -1.51 9.42
N ALA A 114 -12.09 -0.81 10.09
CA ALA A 114 -10.70 -1.25 10.22
C ALA A 114 -10.56 -2.67 10.80
N PRO A 115 -11.33 -3.10 11.82
CA PRO A 115 -11.27 -4.47 12.32
C PRO A 115 -11.62 -5.52 11.25
N GLU A 116 -12.65 -5.24 10.43
CA GLU A 116 -13.04 -6.14 9.34
C GLU A 116 -12.04 -6.13 8.18
N MET A 117 -11.43 -4.98 7.88
CA MET A 117 -10.34 -4.89 6.91
C MET A 117 -9.17 -5.80 7.33
N VAL A 118 -8.79 -5.78 8.59
CA VAL A 118 -7.73 -6.66 9.11
C VAL A 118 -8.16 -8.12 9.06
N ARG A 119 -9.37 -8.44 9.55
CA ARG A 119 -9.88 -9.83 9.60
C ARG A 119 -9.96 -10.47 8.22
N CYS A 120 -10.43 -9.72 7.22
CA CYS A 120 -10.68 -10.24 5.87
C CYS A 120 -9.48 -10.13 4.93
N CYS A 121 -8.52 -9.23 5.21
CA CYS A 121 -7.51 -8.84 4.23
C CYS A 121 -6.05 -9.00 4.72
N ALA A 122 -5.82 -9.49 5.93
CA ALA A 122 -4.44 -9.68 6.40
C ALA A 122 -3.66 -10.64 5.50
N PRO A 123 -2.34 -10.39 5.29
CA PRO A 123 -1.57 -9.26 5.79
C PRO A 123 -1.97 -7.95 5.11
N VAL A 124 -2.14 -6.90 5.90
CA VAL A 124 -2.69 -5.62 5.44
C VAL A 124 -2.01 -4.43 6.14
N TYR A 125 -1.79 -3.37 5.40
CA TYR A 125 -1.40 -2.06 5.93
C TYR A 125 -2.62 -1.15 5.94
N LEU A 126 -2.99 -0.63 7.11
CA LEU A 126 -4.04 0.38 7.22
C LEU A 126 -3.44 1.78 7.03
N LYS A 127 -3.88 2.46 5.99
CA LYS A 127 -3.50 3.85 5.68
C LYS A 127 -4.53 4.79 6.28
N THR A 128 -4.10 5.61 7.22
CA THR A 128 -4.96 6.51 7.98
C THR A 128 -4.39 7.92 8.08
N GLY A 129 -5.23 8.90 8.45
CA GLY A 129 -4.84 10.30 8.61
C GLY A 129 -4.94 11.14 7.35
N ASN A 130 -5.37 10.58 6.23
CA ASN A 130 -5.51 11.33 4.98
C ASN A 130 -6.61 12.41 5.06
N SER A 131 -7.65 12.21 5.87
CA SER A 131 -8.73 13.18 6.10
C SER A 131 -8.29 14.41 6.91
N CYS A 132 -7.11 14.36 7.53
CA CYS A 132 -6.54 15.49 8.30
C CYS A 132 -5.96 16.61 7.42
N VAL A 133 -5.97 16.43 6.10
CA VAL A 133 -5.58 17.43 5.11
C VAL A 133 -6.68 17.63 4.08
N SER A 134 -6.73 18.79 3.43
CA SER A 134 -7.81 19.09 2.47
C SER A 134 -7.65 18.38 1.13
N GLY A 135 -6.44 18.00 0.75
CA GLY A 135 -6.15 17.30 -0.52
C GLY A 135 -4.73 16.75 -0.59
N HIS A 136 -4.50 15.92 -1.60
CA HIS A 136 -3.18 15.38 -1.88
C HIS A 136 -2.21 16.47 -2.36
N GLY A 137 -0.93 16.33 -1.98
CA GLY A 137 0.12 17.29 -2.36
C GLY A 137 0.13 18.58 -1.53
N GLN A 138 -0.75 18.72 -0.56
CA GLN A 138 -0.73 19.83 0.38
C GLN A 138 0.48 19.72 1.32
N LEU A 139 1.12 20.85 1.60
CA LEU A 139 2.13 20.91 2.66
C LEU A 139 1.48 20.65 4.02
N THR A 140 2.01 19.69 4.75
CA THR A 140 1.53 19.34 6.09
C THR A 140 2.19 20.24 7.15
N THR A 141 1.42 20.59 8.16
CA THR A 141 1.88 21.34 9.34
C THR A 141 2.09 20.38 10.52
N ALA A 142 2.73 20.84 11.59
CA ALA A 142 2.83 20.08 12.84
C ALA A 142 1.44 19.73 13.41
N SER A 143 0.45 20.61 13.27
CA SER A 143 -0.94 20.33 13.68
C SER A 143 -1.53 19.17 12.87
N ASN A 144 -1.37 19.17 11.55
CA ASN A 144 -1.81 18.04 10.72
C ASN A 144 -1.16 16.72 11.18
N GLY A 145 0.14 16.74 11.53
CA GLY A 145 0.83 15.56 12.06
C GLY A 145 0.23 15.03 13.36
N ILE A 146 -0.15 15.93 14.27
CA ILE A 146 -0.83 15.57 15.53
C ILE A 146 -2.19 14.93 15.22
N ASP A 147 -2.98 15.50 14.32
CA ASP A 147 -4.29 14.98 13.96
C ASP A 147 -4.19 13.63 13.24
N MET A 148 -3.20 13.45 12.36
CA MET A 148 -2.89 12.15 11.74
C MET A 148 -2.53 11.09 12.78
N ALA A 149 -1.72 11.44 13.79
CA ALA A 149 -1.37 10.52 14.89
C ALA A 149 -2.59 10.14 15.72
N ARG A 150 -3.49 11.09 16.03
CA ARG A 150 -4.76 10.81 16.70
C ARG A 150 -5.64 9.87 15.88
N GLN A 151 -5.76 10.12 14.57
CA GLN A 151 -6.52 9.25 13.68
C GLN A 151 -5.94 7.82 13.65
N ALA A 152 -4.62 7.68 13.61
CA ALA A 152 -3.96 6.37 13.68
C ALA A 152 -4.26 5.66 15.02
N HIS A 153 -4.26 6.40 16.12
CA HIS A 153 -4.61 5.86 17.43
C HIS A 153 -6.05 5.36 17.49
N ILE A 154 -7.01 6.13 16.95
CA ILE A 154 -8.42 5.71 16.85
C ILE A 154 -8.55 4.40 16.05
N VAL A 155 -7.88 4.30 14.89
CA VAL A 155 -7.90 3.08 14.07
C VAL A 155 -7.35 1.88 14.87
N LEU A 156 -6.24 2.07 15.57
CA LEU A 156 -5.64 1.01 16.39
C LEU A 156 -6.55 0.59 17.55
N GLU A 157 -7.18 1.55 18.23
CA GLU A 157 -8.16 1.25 19.28
C GLU A 157 -9.36 0.47 18.74
N MET A 158 -9.87 0.82 17.56
CA MET A 158 -10.96 0.10 16.92
C MET A 158 -10.57 -1.36 16.63
N VAL A 159 -9.38 -1.58 16.06
CA VAL A 159 -8.90 -2.95 15.81
C VAL A 159 -8.73 -3.71 17.10
N ASN A 160 -8.06 -3.16 18.11
CA ASN A 160 -7.84 -3.83 19.40
C ASN A 160 -9.15 -4.15 20.15
N ARG A 161 -10.17 -3.32 19.99
CA ARG A 161 -11.48 -3.49 20.65
C ARG A 161 -12.35 -4.56 20.00
N TYR A 162 -12.36 -4.61 18.67
CA TYR A 162 -13.32 -5.43 17.91
C TYR A 162 -12.67 -6.61 17.17
N TYR A 163 -11.34 -6.67 17.17
CA TYR A 163 -10.57 -7.81 16.70
C TYR A 163 -9.28 -7.96 17.51
N PRO A 164 -9.36 -8.27 18.81
CA PRO A 164 -8.21 -8.34 19.72
C PRO A 164 -7.20 -9.43 19.36
N GLU A 165 -7.58 -10.41 18.53
CA GLU A 165 -6.69 -11.45 18.02
C GLU A 165 -5.77 -10.96 16.90
N ALA A 166 -5.98 -9.75 16.39
CA ALA A 166 -5.15 -9.18 15.33
C ALA A 166 -3.69 -9.06 15.80
N ILE A 167 -2.78 -9.58 14.97
CA ILE A 167 -1.34 -9.46 15.22
C ILE A 167 -0.83 -8.21 14.54
N GLN A 168 -0.32 -7.26 15.30
CA GLN A 168 0.34 -6.08 14.79
C GLN A 168 1.85 -6.30 14.74
N LEU A 169 2.47 -6.12 13.57
CA LEU A 169 3.92 -6.11 13.44
C LEU A 169 4.53 -4.93 14.18
N LYS A 170 5.62 -5.19 14.89
CA LYS A 170 6.44 -4.15 15.52
C LYS A 170 7.49 -3.63 14.53
N ALA A 171 7.97 -2.44 14.79
CA ALA A 171 9.04 -1.86 13.98
C ALA A 171 10.27 -2.79 13.94
N GLY A 172 10.72 -3.14 12.74
CA GLY A 172 11.85 -4.03 12.52
C GLY A 172 11.51 -5.53 12.42
N GLU A 173 10.27 -5.94 12.63
CA GLU A 173 9.83 -7.31 12.36
C GLU A 173 9.65 -7.53 10.85
N ALA A 174 9.98 -8.74 10.39
CA ALA A 174 9.77 -9.14 9.00
C ALA A 174 8.27 -9.28 8.70
N GLU A 175 7.88 -8.90 7.49
CA GLU A 175 6.52 -9.14 7.01
C GLU A 175 6.21 -10.65 7.01
N PRO A 176 5.02 -11.07 7.49
CA PRO A 176 4.64 -12.46 7.43
C PRO A 176 4.50 -12.91 5.98
N GLN A 177 5.06 -14.07 5.69
CA GLN A 177 4.81 -14.75 4.42
C GLN A 177 3.41 -15.37 4.48
N ILE A 178 2.61 -15.18 3.43
CA ILE A 178 1.35 -15.90 3.30
C ILE A 178 1.71 -17.34 2.96
N ALA A 179 1.30 -18.27 3.80
CA ALA A 179 1.45 -19.70 3.48
C ALA A 179 0.60 -20.05 2.24
N ASP A 180 1.19 -20.82 1.34
CA ASP A 180 0.52 -21.36 0.16
C ASP A 180 -0.67 -22.28 0.52
#